data_a64a1fb209a3f6572c2e5d5c3036e8fb
#
_entry.id   a64a1fb209a3f6572c2e5d5c3036e8fb
#
_cell.length_a   1.000
_cell.length_b   1.000
_cell.length_c   1.000
_cell.angle_alpha   90.00
_cell.angle_beta   90.00
_cell.angle_gamma   90.00
#
_symmetry.space_group_name_H-M   'P 1'
#
loop_
_entity.id
_entity.type
_entity.pdbx_description
1 polymer ?
#
loop_
_entity_poly.entity_id
_entity_poly.type
_entity_poly.pdbx_seq_one_letter_code
_entity_poly.pdbx_strand_id
1 'polypeptide(L)'
;MPRKGHIAKRDVLPDPLYNSKVVTKLINNIMLDGKKTVAQSIVYGAFDIIKEKEQKDALEVFEAALENIMPVLEVKARRVGGATYQVPLEIRPERRQTLGLRWLVTYARKRHEKTMAEKLAGEIIDAINGNGWAFKKKEDTHRMAEANKAFAHYKW
;
A
#
# COMPACT_ATOMS: atom_id res chain seq x y z
N MET A 1 6.21 26.08 8.65
CA MET A 1 6.69 24.68 8.49
C MET A 1 8.00 24.51 9.23
N PRO A 2 8.15 23.52 10.12
CA PRO A 2 9.40 23.29 10.82
C PRO A 2 10.50 22.86 9.84
N ARG A 3 11.63 23.55 9.88
CA ARG A 3 12.80 23.21 9.05
C ARG A 3 13.77 22.26 9.76
N LYS A 4 13.75 22.25 11.07
CA LYS A 4 14.58 21.41 11.95
C LYS A 4 13.72 20.93 13.11
N GLY A 5 14.04 19.77 13.63
CA GLY A 5 13.37 19.20 14.79
C GLY A 5 12.39 18.06 14.45
N HIS A 6 11.93 17.41 15.47
CA HIS A 6 11.01 16.27 15.38
C HIS A 6 9.58 16.77 15.14
N ILE A 7 8.95 16.24 14.10
CA ILE A 7 7.53 16.46 13.83
C ILE A 7 6.76 15.29 14.43
N ALA A 8 5.86 15.60 15.37
CA ALA A 8 4.99 14.57 15.96
C ALA A 8 4.10 13.93 14.88
N LYS A 9 4.07 12.61 14.84
CA LYS A 9 3.20 11.88 13.93
C LYS A 9 1.76 11.97 14.44
N ARG A 10 0.84 12.28 13.53
CA ARG A 10 -0.60 12.25 13.85
C ARG A 10 -1.08 10.80 13.78
N ASP A 11 -1.69 10.33 14.84
CA ASP A 11 -2.34 9.03 14.86
C ASP A 11 -3.76 9.13 14.29
N VAL A 12 -4.28 8.03 13.79
CA VAL A 12 -5.64 7.93 13.26
C VAL A 12 -6.51 7.14 14.24
N LEU A 13 -7.79 7.50 14.30
CA LEU A 13 -8.77 6.72 15.07
C LEU A 13 -9.09 5.41 14.32
N PRO A 14 -9.33 4.31 15.04
CA PRO A 14 -9.76 3.07 14.41
C PRO A 14 -11.12 3.22 13.74
N ASP A 15 -11.34 2.43 12.67
CA ASP A 15 -12.61 2.44 11.96
C ASP A 15 -13.76 1.97 12.87
N PRO A 16 -14.94 2.62 12.85
CA PRO A 16 -16.06 2.26 13.72
C PRO A 16 -16.59 0.84 13.51
N LEU A 17 -16.60 0.34 12.26
CA LEU A 17 -17.12 -0.99 11.93
C LEU A 17 -16.12 -2.11 12.18
N TYR A 18 -14.89 -1.91 11.79
CA TYR A 18 -13.84 -2.93 11.83
C TYR A 18 -12.86 -2.75 12.98
N ASN A 19 -12.96 -1.65 13.72
CA ASN A 19 -12.08 -1.31 14.85
C ASN A 19 -10.58 -1.47 14.49
N SER A 20 -10.21 -1.07 13.27
CA SER A 20 -8.87 -1.20 12.71
C SER A 20 -8.33 0.14 12.21
N LYS A 21 -7.14 0.53 12.68
CA LYS A 21 -6.44 1.72 12.18
C LYS A 21 -5.99 1.57 10.72
N VAL A 22 -5.69 0.35 10.30
CA VAL A 22 -5.29 0.07 8.92
C VAL A 22 -6.44 0.32 7.96
N VAL A 23 -7.65 -0.05 8.34
CA VAL A 23 -8.87 0.25 7.55
C VAL A 23 -9.09 1.76 7.44
N THR A 24 -8.89 2.51 8.51
CA THR A 24 -8.96 3.98 8.47
C THR A 24 -7.93 4.57 7.51
N LYS A 25 -6.70 4.06 7.53
CA LYS A 25 -5.65 4.49 6.58
C LYS A 25 -6.00 4.14 5.14
N LEU A 26 -6.62 2.99 4.89
CA LEU A 26 -7.11 2.61 3.57
C LEU A 26 -8.19 3.59 3.09
N ILE A 27 -9.17 3.91 3.91
CA ILE A 27 -10.22 4.89 3.63
C ILE A 27 -9.60 6.25 3.26
N ASN A 28 -8.64 6.71 4.06
CA ASN A 28 -7.95 7.97 3.81
C ASN A 28 -7.16 7.97 2.48
N ASN A 29 -6.61 6.84 2.06
CA ASN A 29 -5.92 6.70 0.77
C ASN A 29 -6.90 6.69 -0.42
N ILE A 30 -8.09 6.16 -0.25
CA ILE A 30 -9.13 6.14 -1.29
C ILE A 30 -9.83 7.49 -1.42
N MET A 31 -9.94 8.22 -0.31
CA MET A 31 -10.65 9.49 -0.27
C MET A 31 -10.11 10.49 -1.29
N LEU A 32 -11.01 11.13 -2.03
CA LEU A 32 -10.76 12.24 -2.94
C LEU A 32 -11.59 13.45 -2.52
N ASP A 33 -11.00 14.64 -2.64
CA ASP A 33 -11.70 15.93 -2.38
C ASP A 33 -12.37 16.01 -0.97
N GLY A 34 -11.81 15.30 0.00
CA GLY A 34 -12.36 15.27 1.36
C GLY A 34 -13.65 14.47 1.53
N LYS A 35 -14.10 13.73 0.52
CA LYS A 35 -15.35 12.94 0.53
C LYS A 35 -15.18 11.63 1.30
N LYS A 36 -15.06 11.73 2.61
CA LYS A 36 -14.76 10.57 3.47
C LYS A 36 -15.90 9.54 3.50
N THR A 37 -17.14 9.96 3.53
CA THR A 37 -18.30 9.05 3.54
C THR A 37 -18.36 8.19 2.28
N VAL A 38 -18.03 8.77 1.12
CA VAL A 38 -17.94 8.03 -0.14
C VAL A 38 -16.82 6.99 -0.08
N ALA A 39 -15.65 7.35 0.43
CA ALA A 39 -14.53 6.43 0.60
C ALA A 39 -14.86 5.29 1.57
N GLN A 40 -15.56 5.57 2.67
CA GLN A 40 -16.05 4.55 3.59
C GLN A 40 -17.01 3.58 2.91
N SER A 41 -17.95 4.08 2.12
CA SER A 41 -18.90 3.25 1.37
C SER A 41 -18.17 2.34 0.36
N ILE A 42 -17.12 2.82 -0.29
CA ILE A 42 -16.31 2.03 -1.21
C ILE A 42 -15.60 0.89 -0.47
N VAL A 43 -14.96 1.17 0.66
CA VAL A 43 -14.24 0.16 1.43
C VAL A 43 -15.19 -0.89 2.01
N TYR A 44 -16.30 -0.46 2.59
CA TYR A 44 -17.28 -1.37 3.14
C TYR A 44 -17.92 -2.25 2.06
N GLY A 45 -18.26 -1.67 0.90
CA GLY A 45 -18.75 -2.42 -0.26
C GLY A 45 -17.72 -3.42 -0.78
N ALA A 46 -16.45 -3.05 -0.84
CA ALA A 46 -15.38 -3.97 -1.22
C ALA A 46 -15.23 -5.13 -0.23
N PHE A 47 -15.33 -4.87 1.06
CA PHE A 47 -15.25 -5.91 2.08
C PHE A 47 -16.45 -6.86 2.06
N ASP A 48 -17.64 -6.37 1.76
CA ASP A 48 -18.81 -7.21 1.56
C ASP A 48 -18.62 -8.16 0.36
N ILE A 49 -18.09 -7.64 -0.75
CA ILE A 49 -17.77 -8.46 -1.93
C ILE A 49 -16.72 -9.53 -1.60
N ILE A 50 -15.68 -9.19 -0.85
CA ILE A 50 -14.64 -10.14 -0.43
C ILE A 50 -15.25 -11.24 0.45
N LYS A 51 -16.11 -10.87 1.40
CA LYS A 51 -16.78 -11.82 2.28
C LYS A 51 -17.65 -12.82 1.51
N GLU A 52 -18.36 -12.34 0.50
CA GLU A 52 -19.18 -13.21 -0.37
C GLU A 52 -18.34 -14.17 -1.22
N LYS A 53 -17.25 -13.67 -1.80
CA LYS A 53 -16.41 -14.48 -2.72
C LYS A 53 -15.49 -15.45 -2.02
N GLU A 54 -14.84 -15.02 -0.94
CA GLU A 54 -13.83 -15.82 -0.23
C GLU A 54 -14.40 -16.65 0.92
N GLN A 55 -15.64 -16.38 1.35
CA GLN A 55 -16.29 -17.04 2.49
C GLN A 55 -15.46 -16.95 3.78
N LYS A 56 -14.72 -15.86 3.95
CA LYS A 56 -13.84 -15.57 5.07
C LYS A 56 -14.09 -14.16 5.59
N ASP A 57 -13.54 -13.85 6.77
CA ASP A 57 -13.57 -12.49 7.29
C ASP A 57 -12.80 -11.55 6.35
N ALA A 58 -13.48 -10.51 5.88
CA ALA A 58 -12.91 -9.55 4.94
C ALA A 58 -11.70 -8.81 5.51
N LEU A 59 -11.68 -8.53 6.81
CA LEU A 59 -10.56 -7.87 7.46
C LEU A 59 -9.30 -8.75 7.44
N GLU A 60 -9.44 -10.05 7.74
CA GLU A 60 -8.32 -11.00 7.67
C GLU A 60 -7.77 -11.15 6.26
N VAL A 61 -8.65 -11.24 5.26
CA VAL A 61 -8.27 -11.30 3.85
C VAL A 61 -7.52 -10.04 3.43
N PHE A 62 -8.01 -8.88 3.84
CA PHE A 62 -7.37 -7.59 3.55
C PHE A 62 -5.98 -7.48 4.20
N GLU A 63 -5.85 -7.84 5.45
CA GLU A 63 -4.57 -7.79 6.16
C GLU A 63 -3.54 -8.75 5.55
N ALA A 64 -3.96 -9.96 5.19
CA ALA A 64 -3.10 -10.92 4.50
C ALA A 64 -2.68 -10.43 3.09
N ALA A 65 -3.60 -9.85 2.34
CA ALA A 65 -3.31 -9.25 1.04
C ALA A 65 -2.33 -8.08 1.16
N LEU A 66 -2.51 -7.22 2.16
CA LEU A 66 -1.63 -6.09 2.42
C LEU A 66 -0.21 -6.57 2.78
N GLU A 67 -0.09 -7.61 3.60
CA GLU A 67 1.22 -8.22 3.93
C GLU A 67 1.93 -8.72 2.67
N ASN A 68 1.19 -9.30 1.73
CA ASN A 68 1.74 -9.75 0.45
C ASN A 68 2.19 -8.58 -0.45
N ILE A 69 1.57 -7.40 -0.34
CA ILE A 69 1.91 -6.22 -1.15
C ILE A 69 3.04 -5.40 -0.53
N MET A 70 3.16 -5.37 0.79
CA MET A 70 4.13 -4.53 1.49
C MET A 70 5.57 -4.89 1.12
N PRO A 71 6.37 -3.95 0.58
CA PRO A 71 7.76 -4.21 0.24
C PRO A 71 8.67 -4.17 1.47
N VAL A 72 9.75 -4.93 1.44
CA VAL A 72 10.82 -4.90 2.46
C VAL A 72 11.94 -3.96 2.05
N LEU A 73 12.20 -3.87 0.75
CA LEU A 73 13.27 -3.07 0.15
C LEU A 73 12.69 -2.06 -0.84
N GLU A 74 13.30 -0.90 -0.91
CA GLU A 74 13.06 0.09 -1.96
C GLU A 74 14.39 0.60 -2.51
N VAL A 75 14.36 1.26 -3.66
CA VAL A 75 15.52 1.94 -4.21
C VAL A 75 15.33 3.44 -4.12
N LYS A 76 16.40 4.14 -3.75
CA LYS A 76 16.40 5.60 -3.67
C LYS A 76 17.57 6.15 -4.49
N ALA A 77 17.27 7.11 -5.34
CA ALA A 77 18.29 7.76 -6.15
C ALA A 77 19.25 8.57 -5.27
N ARG A 78 20.54 8.37 -5.47
CA ARG A 78 21.60 9.15 -4.85
C ARG A 78 22.62 9.56 -5.90
N ARG A 79 22.99 10.83 -5.88
CA ARG A 79 24.01 11.37 -6.77
C ARG A 79 25.38 11.30 -6.08
N VAL A 80 26.32 10.62 -6.73
CA VAL A 80 27.71 10.48 -6.25
C VAL A 80 28.64 10.75 -7.42
N GLY A 81 29.56 11.72 -7.28
CA GLY A 81 30.54 12.03 -8.32
C GLY A 81 29.94 12.41 -9.70
N GLY A 82 28.78 13.04 -9.70
CA GLY A 82 28.10 13.44 -10.95
C GLY A 82 27.20 12.36 -11.58
N ALA A 83 27.30 11.11 -11.14
CA ALA A 83 26.43 10.02 -11.58
C ALA A 83 25.31 9.76 -10.57
N THR A 84 24.14 9.36 -11.06
CA THR A 84 23.00 9.00 -10.22
C THR A 84 22.89 7.50 -10.10
N TYR A 85 22.93 7.00 -8.87
CA TYR A 85 22.80 5.57 -8.54
C TYR A 85 21.49 5.29 -7.84
N GLN A 86 20.90 4.13 -8.14
CA GLN A 86 19.73 3.62 -7.41
C GLN A 86 20.23 2.78 -6.23
N VAL A 87 20.12 3.33 -5.03
CA VAL A 87 20.66 2.69 -3.81
C VAL A 87 19.54 1.90 -3.13
N PRO A 88 19.68 0.58 -2.91
CA PRO A 88 18.71 -0.22 -2.19
C PRO A 88 18.73 0.11 -0.70
N LEU A 89 17.55 0.25 -0.11
CA LEU A 89 17.36 0.57 1.30
C LEU A 89 16.29 -0.33 1.92
N GLU A 90 16.50 -0.71 3.17
CA GLU A 90 15.45 -1.34 3.98
C GLU A 90 14.38 -0.31 4.35
N ILE A 91 13.13 -0.74 4.33
CA ILE A 91 11.99 0.11 4.58
C ILE A 91 11.52 -0.06 6.03
N ARG A 92 11.28 1.06 6.73
CA ARG A 92 10.69 1.04 8.07
C ARG A 92 9.25 0.49 8.03
N PRO A 93 8.77 -0.21 9.08
CA PRO A 93 7.44 -0.83 9.09
C PRO A 93 6.29 0.11 8.73
N GLU A 94 6.32 1.34 9.22
CA GLU A 94 5.28 2.35 8.91
C GLU A 94 5.26 2.73 7.43
N ARG A 95 6.43 2.86 6.83
CA ARG A 95 6.54 3.17 5.40
C ARG A 95 6.16 1.98 4.54
N ARG A 96 6.47 0.75 4.98
CA ARG A 96 6.01 -0.48 4.32
C ARG A 96 4.48 -0.47 4.19
N GLN A 97 3.79 -0.21 5.28
CA GLN A 97 2.33 -0.12 5.30
C GLN A 97 1.81 1.00 4.38
N THR A 98 2.42 2.17 4.44
CA THR A 98 2.05 3.31 3.59
C THR A 98 2.23 2.99 2.10
N LEU A 99 3.33 2.38 1.72
CA LEU A 99 3.58 1.96 0.34
C LEU A 99 2.60 0.88 -0.12
N GLY A 100 2.35 -0.12 0.72
CA GLY A 100 1.39 -1.19 0.42
C GLY A 100 -0.01 -0.64 0.16
N LEU A 101 -0.51 0.22 1.02
CA LEU A 101 -1.82 0.87 0.86
C LEU A 101 -1.87 1.76 -0.39
N ARG A 102 -0.84 2.54 -0.64
CA ARG A 102 -0.75 3.40 -1.82
C ARG A 102 -0.77 2.60 -3.11
N TRP A 103 0.01 1.54 -3.19
CA TRP A 103 0.04 0.68 -4.38
C TRP A 103 -1.28 -0.06 -4.58
N LEU A 104 -1.87 -0.57 -3.52
CA LEU A 104 -3.17 -1.22 -3.58
C LEU A 104 -4.23 -0.29 -4.21
N VAL A 105 -4.34 0.93 -3.71
CA VAL A 105 -5.31 1.91 -4.21
C VAL A 105 -4.99 2.36 -5.64
N THR A 106 -3.72 2.63 -5.93
CA THR A 106 -3.28 3.07 -7.27
C THR A 106 -3.61 2.03 -8.33
N TYR A 107 -3.31 0.77 -8.07
CA TYR A 107 -3.55 -0.31 -9.04
C TYR A 107 -5.00 -0.77 -9.07
N ALA A 108 -5.73 -0.68 -7.95
CA ALA A 108 -7.17 -0.88 -7.97
C ALA A 108 -7.86 0.11 -8.91
N ARG A 109 -7.50 1.38 -8.87
CA ARG A 109 -8.04 2.41 -9.77
C ARG A 109 -7.82 2.14 -11.27
N LYS A 110 -6.76 1.39 -11.61
CA LYS A 110 -6.42 1.04 -12.99
C LYS A 110 -7.13 -0.21 -13.51
N ARG A 111 -7.88 -0.90 -12.67
CA ARG A 111 -8.63 -2.09 -13.08
C ARG A 111 -9.83 -1.73 -13.94
N HIS A 112 -10.38 -2.74 -14.61
CA HIS A 112 -11.44 -2.58 -15.60
C HIS A 112 -12.86 -2.84 -15.07
N GLU A 113 -12.99 -3.23 -13.79
CA GLU A 113 -14.29 -3.41 -13.17
C GLU A 113 -15.09 -2.09 -13.15
N LYS A 114 -16.39 -2.18 -13.00
CA LYS A 114 -17.30 -1.05 -13.16
C LYS A 114 -17.22 -0.06 -11.98
N THR A 115 -17.25 -0.55 -10.77
CA THR A 115 -17.24 0.29 -9.56
C THR A 115 -15.90 0.22 -8.84
N MET A 116 -15.57 1.26 -8.06
CA MET A 116 -14.33 1.27 -7.27
C MET A 116 -14.35 0.19 -6.18
N ALA A 117 -15.51 -0.14 -5.62
CA ALA A 117 -15.64 -1.23 -4.66
C ALA A 117 -15.26 -2.58 -5.27
N GLU A 118 -15.73 -2.86 -6.48
CA GLU A 118 -15.37 -4.07 -7.24
C GLU A 118 -13.88 -4.10 -7.60
N LYS A 119 -13.33 -2.97 -8.02
CA LYS A 119 -11.90 -2.83 -8.33
C LYS A 119 -11.02 -3.11 -7.12
N LEU A 120 -11.36 -2.52 -5.97
CA LEU A 120 -10.63 -2.71 -4.73
C LEU A 120 -10.72 -4.16 -4.25
N ALA A 121 -11.91 -4.75 -4.26
CA ALA A 121 -12.12 -6.14 -3.89
C ALA A 121 -11.33 -7.08 -4.81
N GLY A 122 -11.36 -6.85 -6.11
CA GLY A 122 -10.62 -7.63 -7.10
C GLY A 122 -9.11 -7.57 -6.88
N GLU A 123 -8.55 -6.39 -6.60
CA GLU A 123 -7.12 -6.24 -6.34
C GLU A 123 -6.70 -6.92 -5.03
N ILE A 124 -7.51 -6.84 -3.98
CA ILE A 124 -7.26 -7.52 -2.70
C ILE A 124 -7.26 -9.05 -2.88
N ILE A 125 -8.26 -9.59 -3.60
CA ILE A 125 -8.35 -11.03 -3.86
C ILE A 125 -7.17 -11.51 -4.69
N ASP A 126 -6.80 -10.78 -5.73
CA ASP A 126 -5.63 -11.12 -6.55
C ASP A 126 -4.34 -11.08 -5.71
N ALA A 127 -4.19 -10.09 -4.85
CA ALA A 127 -3.01 -9.94 -4.00
C ALA A 127 -2.85 -11.09 -2.99
N ILE A 128 -3.95 -11.59 -2.42
CA ILE A 128 -3.87 -12.74 -1.49
C ILE A 128 -3.44 -14.03 -2.21
N ASN A 129 -3.78 -14.15 -3.49
CA ASN A 129 -3.38 -15.26 -4.34
C ASN A 129 -1.98 -15.08 -4.98
N GLY A 130 -1.26 -14.02 -4.65
CA GLY A 130 0.05 -13.74 -5.22
C GLY A 130 0.00 -13.20 -6.65
N ASN A 131 -1.13 -12.64 -7.05
CA ASN A 131 -1.36 -12.05 -8.36
C ASN A 131 -1.69 -10.55 -8.24
N GLY A 132 -2.00 -9.92 -9.36
CA GLY A 132 -2.39 -8.52 -9.40
C GLY A 132 -1.21 -7.55 -9.55
N TRP A 133 -1.54 -6.33 -9.92
CA TRP A 133 -0.53 -5.31 -10.25
C TRP A 133 0.16 -4.72 -9.03
N ALA A 134 -0.53 -4.63 -7.89
CA ALA A 134 0.08 -4.18 -6.64
C ALA A 134 1.15 -5.17 -6.15
N PHE A 135 0.84 -6.46 -6.19
CA PHE A 135 1.80 -7.53 -5.91
C PHE A 135 2.98 -7.50 -6.87
N LYS A 136 2.72 -7.37 -8.17
CA LYS A 136 3.76 -7.23 -9.18
C LYS A 136 4.66 -6.01 -8.94
N LYS A 137 4.09 -4.91 -8.49
CA LYS A 137 4.88 -3.71 -8.14
C LYS A 137 5.87 -3.98 -7.02
N LYS A 138 5.47 -4.74 -6.01
CA LYS A 138 6.39 -5.19 -4.96
C LYS A 138 7.53 -6.04 -5.54
N GLU A 139 7.18 -7.03 -6.35
CA GLU A 139 8.15 -7.90 -7.02
C GLU A 139 9.16 -7.12 -7.87
N ASP A 140 8.68 -6.18 -8.68
CA ASP A 140 9.52 -5.33 -9.51
C ASP A 140 10.44 -4.43 -8.68
N THR A 141 9.94 -3.89 -7.57
CA THR A 141 10.73 -3.06 -6.64
C THR A 141 11.83 -3.89 -5.97
N HIS A 142 11.52 -5.11 -5.53
CA HIS A 142 12.51 -6.04 -4.98
C HIS A 142 13.55 -6.45 -6.03
N ARG A 143 13.14 -6.67 -7.27
CA ARG A 143 14.05 -7.00 -8.38
C ARG A 143 15.00 -5.84 -8.68
N MET A 144 14.50 -4.60 -8.68
CA MET A 144 15.35 -3.42 -8.83
C MET A 144 16.35 -3.29 -7.68
N ALA A 145 15.93 -3.54 -6.44
CA ALA A 145 16.82 -3.50 -5.28
C ALA A 145 17.92 -4.58 -5.38
N GLU A 146 17.57 -5.78 -5.81
CA GLU A 146 18.52 -6.87 -6.01
C GLU A 146 19.52 -6.55 -7.14
N ALA A 147 19.05 -6.01 -8.27
CA ALA A 147 19.88 -5.62 -9.39
C ALA A 147 20.88 -4.50 -9.01
N ASN A 148 20.54 -3.65 -8.07
CA ASN A 148 21.38 -2.55 -7.58
C ASN A 148 22.11 -2.86 -6.27
N LYS A 149 22.15 -4.12 -5.85
CA LYS A 149 22.77 -4.56 -4.60
C LYS A 149 24.22 -4.13 -4.45
N ALA A 150 24.97 -4.07 -5.54
CA ALA A 150 26.35 -3.62 -5.57
C ALA A 150 26.53 -2.17 -5.05
N PHE A 151 25.49 -1.34 -5.12
CA PHE A 151 25.50 0.07 -4.68
C PHE A 151 25.00 0.25 -3.25
N ALA A 152 24.75 -0.82 -2.50
CA ALA A 152 24.24 -0.75 -1.12
C ALA A 152 25.18 0.03 -0.19
N HIS A 153 26.49 0.03 -0.45
CA HIS A 153 27.48 0.77 0.33
C HIS A 153 27.39 2.30 0.12
N TYR A 154 26.64 2.80 -0.86
CA TYR A 154 26.37 4.22 -1.05
C TYR A 154 25.22 4.75 -0.17
N LYS A 155 24.67 3.95 0.71
CA LYS A 155 23.62 4.32 1.64
C LYS A 155 24.11 5.42 2.60
N TRP A 156 23.19 6.33 2.98
CA TRP A 156 23.45 7.43 3.90
C TRP A 156 23.69 6.96 5.32
#